data_c91db663ecf6f1e86533c330b4ff216c
#
_entry.id   c91db663ecf6f1e86533c330b4ff216c
#
_cell.length_a   1.000
_cell.length_b   1.000
_cell.length_c   1.000
_cell.angle_alpha   90.00
_cell.angle_beta   90.00
_cell.angle_gamma   90.00
#
_symmetry.space_group_name_H-M   'P 1'
#
loop_
_entity.id
_entity.type
_entity.pdbx_description
1 polymer ?
#
loop_
_entity_poly.entity_id
_entity_poly.type
_entity_poly.pdbx_seq_one_letter_code
_entity_poly.pdbx_strand_id
1 'polypeptide(L)'
;MKKLFLYFFLSFSFLALNFSFSIDLVAQEEIDRSDKRQQNAGKSSRSYKKARVLQSSTAKKVVKVVEALERQKTIKVPDPENEGKFIEKEEDDPDWAEARSILTELLNNRAEMKSYDRSVMWNYWGYIYFSDEDYDQAMYAYEQLLNEPEATIPLRTASLLTLAQLNLVKERWDKGISLILQWMDEVETITAQSYYLLSSAYFQKEDFVRARSNMEEAIRLAEEEGYRPKENWYVLLAACFSELKDRKVIGPEYALEQQVGIYEILVNYYPKKQYFLQLGYTYQQMDREEDYMLTLKAAYDKDFLDKESEYLALAQMLLLKKNPYWAAQVLVAGQQKKVTITDDDTGEEEIVAVLKDKEKTLKLLADAWRMAQEIDMAIPVLEKAAKMSKDGDTYVLLGNLYLFEDRMEDSIRAIKNGLEKPKVKSRSQALLVLGQAYFELQNFEEAKKHFRAAARDENKRIKKTANSWIKYAENEEVRVKNLALRRDFIQQSKAKSKNS
;
A
#
# COMPACT_ATOMS: atom_id res chain seq x y z
N MET A 1 -11.33 -3.89 10.11
CA MET A 1 -10.11 -3.44 10.80
C MET A 1 -10.05 -3.86 12.28
N LYS A 2 -11.11 -3.69 13.11
CA LYS A 2 -11.09 -4.06 14.54
C LYS A 2 -10.65 -5.52 14.84
N LYS A 3 -11.13 -6.52 14.10
CA LYS A 3 -10.75 -7.94 14.32
C LYS A 3 -9.33 -8.30 13.87
N LEU A 4 -8.79 -7.63 12.85
CA LEU A 4 -7.43 -7.90 12.35
C LEU A 4 -6.35 -7.43 13.35
N PHE A 5 -6.60 -6.32 14.05
CA PHE A 5 -5.72 -5.81 15.11
C PHE A 5 -5.71 -6.71 16.36
N LEU A 6 -6.83 -7.37 16.67
CA LEU A 6 -6.94 -8.28 17.82
C LEU A 6 -6.07 -9.53 17.63
N TYR A 7 -6.06 -10.11 16.41
CA TYR A 7 -5.18 -11.24 16.07
C TYR A 7 -3.69 -10.84 16.07
N PHE A 8 -3.38 -9.60 15.70
CA PHE A 8 -2.01 -9.09 15.75
C PHE A 8 -1.52 -8.91 17.20
N PHE A 9 -2.39 -8.58 18.13
CA PHE A 9 -2.06 -8.47 19.57
C PHE A 9 -1.75 -9.85 20.19
N LEU A 10 -2.47 -10.88 19.80
CA LEU A 10 -2.26 -12.26 20.30
C LEU A 10 -0.99 -12.89 19.72
N SER A 11 -0.69 -12.68 18.43
CA SER A 11 0.46 -13.30 17.77
C SER A 11 1.81 -12.67 18.15
N PHE A 12 1.85 -11.41 18.56
CA PHE A 12 3.11 -10.72 18.88
C PHE A 12 3.55 -10.91 20.34
N SER A 13 2.62 -11.16 21.24
CA SER A 13 2.93 -11.43 22.66
C SER A 13 3.45 -12.86 22.88
N PHE A 14 3.16 -13.81 22.00
CA PHE A 14 3.58 -15.20 22.13
C PHE A 14 5.07 -15.43 21.84
N LEU A 15 5.72 -14.58 21.06
CA LEU A 15 7.14 -14.72 20.69
C LEU A 15 8.12 -14.08 21.71
N ALA A 16 7.60 -13.29 22.66
CA ALA A 16 8.44 -12.62 23.65
C ALA A 16 8.38 -13.27 25.04
N LEU A 17 7.50 -14.25 25.24
CA LEU A 17 7.43 -15.05 26.47
C LEU A 17 7.98 -16.46 26.21
N ASN A 18 9.26 -16.55 25.80
CA ASN A 18 10.03 -17.72 26.13
C ASN A 18 10.17 -17.71 27.67
N PHE A 19 9.21 -18.32 28.37
CA PHE A 19 9.26 -18.62 29.78
C PHE A 19 10.27 -19.76 30.02
N SER A 20 11.52 -19.53 29.67
CA SER A 20 12.62 -20.29 30.27
C SER A 20 12.84 -19.72 31.67
N PHE A 21 11.88 -19.88 32.54
CA PHE A 21 12.08 -19.70 33.97
C PHE A 21 12.67 -20.98 34.54
N SER A 22 13.91 -21.26 34.21
CA SER A 22 14.70 -22.10 35.11
C SER A 22 14.86 -21.31 36.40
N ILE A 23 14.50 -21.92 37.54
CA ILE A 23 14.63 -21.35 38.89
C ILE A 23 16.08 -20.94 39.17
N ASP A 24 17.05 -21.59 38.54
CA ASP A 24 18.47 -21.25 38.59
C ASP A 24 18.82 -19.94 37.89
N LEU A 25 18.10 -19.53 36.80
CA LEU A 25 18.42 -18.31 36.09
C LEU A 25 18.02 -17.04 36.86
N VAL A 26 16.89 -17.09 37.60
CA VAL A 26 16.44 -15.95 38.42
C VAL A 26 17.38 -15.78 39.65
N ALA A 27 17.81 -16.86 40.27
CA ALA A 27 18.79 -16.83 41.37
C ALA A 27 20.18 -16.41 40.84
N GLN A 28 20.60 -16.89 39.68
CA GLN A 28 21.90 -16.62 39.09
C GLN A 28 21.99 -15.21 38.48
N GLU A 29 20.93 -14.69 37.84
CA GLU A 29 20.88 -13.31 37.38
C GLU A 29 20.86 -12.28 38.52
N GLU A 30 20.18 -12.56 39.64
CA GLU A 30 20.26 -11.68 40.82
C GLU A 30 21.66 -11.71 41.46
N ILE A 31 22.34 -12.85 41.50
CA ILE A 31 23.70 -12.99 42.00
C ILE A 31 24.69 -12.30 41.07
N ASP A 32 24.62 -12.51 39.77
CA ASP A 32 25.54 -11.91 38.77
C ASP A 32 25.36 -10.39 38.66
N ARG A 33 24.13 -9.89 38.82
CA ARG A 33 23.86 -8.45 38.90
C ARG A 33 24.34 -7.83 40.22
N SER A 34 24.30 -8.55 41.34
CA SER A 34 24.86 -8.10 42.61
C SER A 34 26.37 -7.95 42.56
N ASP A 35 27.09 -8.89 41.92
CA ASP A 35 28.54 -8.88 41.79
C ASP A 35 29.04 -7.78 40.84
N LYS A 36 28.36 -7.54 39.73
CA LYS A 36 28.68 -6.43 38.80
C LYS A 36 28.36 -5.04 39.38
N ARG A 37 27.36 -4.92 40.26
CA ARG A 37 27.04 -3.66 40.95
C ARG A 37 28.01 -3.37 42.11
N GLN A 38 28.60 -4.39 42.76
CA GLN A 38 29.63 -4.19 43.80
C GLN A 38 30.93 -3.58 43.23
N GLN A 39 31.27 -3.84 41.97
CA GLN A 39 32.46 -3.28 41.35
C GLN A 39 32.31 -1.79 40.93
N ASN A 40 31.07 -1.27 40.83
CA ASN A 40 30.79 0.07 40.37
C ASN A 40 30.17 1.01 41.41
N ALA A 41 29.87 0.58 42.62
CA ALA A 41 29.16 1.35 43.63
C ALA A 41 30.10 1.96 44.68
N GLY A 42 30.58 3.14 44.39
CA GLY A 42 30.97 4.09 45.43
C GLY A 42 29.73 4.62 46.14
N LYS A 43 29.49 4.15 47.38
CA LYS A 43 28.65 4.74 48.43
C LYS A 43 27.18 5.09 48.08
N SER A 44 26.29 4.12 48.19
CA SER A 44 24.90 4.37 48.60
C SER A 44 24.42 3.15 49.37
N SER A 45 24.03 3.35 50.64
CA SER A 45 23.48 2.30 51.53
C SER A 45 22.08 1.91 51.07
N ARG A 46 21.94 1.04 50.08
CA ARG A 46 20.68 0.36 49.77
C ARG A 46 20.65 -0.96 50.58
N SER A 47 19.64 -1.09 51.41
CA SER A 47 19.30 -2.32 52.12
C SER A 47 19.14 -3.47 51.11
N TYR A 48 20.01 -4.46 51.16
CA TYR A 48 19.86 -5.70 50.40
C TYR A 48 18.57 -6.39 50.81
N LYS A 49 17.55 -6.42 49.94
CA LYS A 49 16.41 -7.31 50.13
C LYS A 49 16.92 -8.75 50.00
N LYS A 50 16.80 -9.54 51.09
CA LYS A 50 17.11 -10.98 51.05
C LYS A 50 16.39 -11.63 49.87
N ALA A 51 17.12 -12.44 49.09
CA ALA A 51 16.53 -13.25 48.03
C ALA A 51 15.42 -14.12 48.66
N ARG A 52 14.23 -14.11 48.07
CA ARG A 52 13.11 -14.92 48.55
C ARG A 52 13.29 -16.32 48.01
N VAL A 53 13.28 -17.29 48.91
CA VAL A 53 13.51 -18.72 48.62
C VAL A 53 12.23 -19.49 48.96
N LEU A 54 11.81 -20.36 48.03
CA LEU A 54 10.69 -21.25 48.24
C LEU A 54 10.96 -22.18 49.45
N GLN A 55 9.93 -22.54 50.19
CA GLN A 55 9.99 -23.62 51.15
C GLN A 55 10.41 -24.93 50.47
N SER A 56 11.25 -25.76 51.12
CA SER A 56 11.78 -26.98 50.52
C SER A 56 10.70 -27.93 49.97
N SER A 57 9.54 -28.00 50.63
CA SER A 57 8.40 -28.82 50.19
C SER A 57 7.78 -28.28 48.90
N THR A 58 7.61 -26.94 48.79
CA THR A 58 7.08 -26.28 47.62
C THR A 58 8.07 -26.30 46.46
N ALA A 59 9.36 -26.05 46.74
CA ALA A 59 10.40 -26.06 45.71
C ALA A 59 10.48 -27.39 44.95
N LYS A 60 10.45 -28.53 45.71
CA LYS A 60 10.44 -29.86 45.07
C LYS A 60 9.26 -30.11 44.15
N LYS A 61 8.08 -29.58 44.46
CA LYS A 61 6.87 -29.71 43.65
C LYS A 61 6.92 -28.78 42.46
N VAL A 62 7.39 -27.56 42.65
CA VAL A 62 7.53 -26.57 41.54
C VAL A 62 8.55 -27.07 40.51
N VAL A 63 9.67 -27.68 40.92
CA VAL A 63 10.61 -28.31 39.97
C VAL A 63 9.91 -29.37 39.12
N LYS A 64 9.10 -30.23 39.70
CA LYS A 64 8.33 -31.22 38.92
C LYS A 64 7.29 -30.60 38.00
N VAL A 65 6.66 -29.46 38.38
CA VAL A 65 5.77 -28.72 37.50
C VAL A 65 6.55 -28.20 36.30
N VAL A 66 7.74 -27.64 36.51
CA VAL A 66 8.61 -27.15 35.41
C VAL A 66 9.02 -28.32 34.51
N GLU A 67 9.51 -29.43 35.07
CA GLU A 67 9.88 -30.63 34.32
C GLU A 67 8.71 -31.17 33.45
N ALA A 68 7.49 -31.16 33.99
CA ALA A 68 6.31 -31.58 33.27
C ALA A 68 5.94 -30.61 32.13
N LEU A 69 6.07 -29.29 32.36
CA LEU A 69 5.74 -28.25 31.36
C LEU A 69 6.81 -28.09 30.28
N GLU A 70 8.07 -28.33 30.60
CA GLU A 70 9.21 -28.22 29.66
C GLU A 70 9.58 -29.57 29.01
N ARG A 71 8.78 -30.62 29.23
CA ARG A 71 9.05 -31.94 28.64
C ARG A 71 9.03 -31.85 27.12
N GLN A 72 10.04 -32.49 26.51
CA GLN A 72 10.19 -32.57 25.06
C GLN A 72 10.16 -34.03 24.62
N LYS A 73 9.71 -34.23 23.36
CA LYS A 73 9.81 -35.52 22.65
C LYS A 73 10.66 -35.37 21.41
N THR A 74 11.42 -36.40 21.10
CA THR A 74 12.18 -36.48 19.87
C THR A 74 11.28 -36.98 18.75
N ILE A 75 11.11 -36.19 17.68
CA ILE A 75 10.41 -36.57 16.48
C ILE A 75 11.38 -36.69 15.30
N LYS A 76 11.03 -37.55 14.31
CA LYS A 76 11.78 -37.62 13.04
C LYS A 76 11.08 -36.81 11.99
N VAL A 77 11.76 -35.78 11.50
CA VAL A 77 11.27 -34.92 10.41
C VAL A 77 12.11 -35.13 9.15
N PRO A 78 11.55 -34.94 7.95
CA PRO A 78 12.34 -35.03 6.72
C PRO A 78 13.50 -34.02 6.76
N ASP A 79 14.69 -34.48 6.31
CA ASP A 79 15.87 -33.64 6.21
C ASP A 79 15.69 -32.65 5.04
N PRO A 80 15.67 -31.32 5.28
CA PRO A 80 15.47 -30.33 4.22
C PRO A 80 16.63 -30.28 3.21
N GLU A 81 17.81 -30.80 3.56
CA GLU A 81 19.01 -30.80 2.71
C GLU A 81 19.24 -32.14 2.00
N ASN A 82 18.58 -33.23 2.43
CA ASN A 82 18.79 -34.56 1.88
C ASN A 82 17.45 -35.30 1.68
N GLU A 83 16.97 -35.36 0.46
CA GLU A 83 15.73 -36.02 0.08
C GLU A 83 15.77 -37.53 0.45
N GLY A 84 14.75 -37.98 1.20
CA GLY A 84 14.63 -39.35 1.69
C GLY A 84 15.33 -39.68 3.01
N LYS A 85 16.03 -38.73 3.63
CA LYS A 85 16.56 -38.86 5.00
C LYS A 85 15.69 -38.17 6.02
N PHE A 86 15.83 -38.59 7.27
CA PHE A 86 15.15 -37.99 8.43
C PHE A 86 16.20 -37.50 9.43
N ILE A 87 15.94 -36.34 10.02
CA ILE A 87 16.71 -35.80 11.15
C ILE A 87 15.84 -35.87 12.40
N GLU A 88 16.49 -36.04 13.53
CA GLU A 88 15.84 -35.99 14.86
C GLU A 88 15.70 -34.51 15.26
N LYS A 89 14.47 -34.13 15.62
CA LYS A 89 14.15 -32.79 16.13
C LYS A 89 13.41 -32.94 17.44
N GLU A 90 13.80 -32.12 18.42
CA GLU A 90 13.04 -31.99 19.65
C GLU A 90 11.80 -31.11 19.44
N GLU A 91 10.67 -31.57 19.95
CA GLU A 91 9.39 -30.88 19.94
C GLU A 91 8.82 -30.83 21.34
N ASP A 92 8.24 -29.70 21.73
CA ASP A 92 7.61 -29.55 23.04
C ASP A 92 6.43 -30.53 23.18
N ASP A 93 6.41 -31.26 24.29
CA ASP A 93 5.40 -32.27 24.63
C ASP A 93 5.02 -32.17 26.11
N PRO A 94 4.50 -31.05 26.60
CA PRO A 94 4.24 -30.78 27.99
C PRO A 94 3.20 -31.74 28.57
N ASP A 95 3.47 -32.27 29.77
CA ASP A 95 2.52 -33.06 30.54
C ASP A 95 1.60 -32.17 31.38
N TRP A 96 0.63 -31.60 30.73
CA TRP A 96 -0.37 -30.75 31.39
C TRP A 96 -1.12 -31.46 32.53
N ALA A 97 -1.35 -32.77 32.42
CA ALA A 97 -2.07 -33.54 33.43
C ALA A 97 -1.24 -33.69 34.73
N GLU A 98 0.05 -33.99 34.60
CA GLU A 98 0.99 -34.07 35.71
C GLU A 98 1.15 -32.71 36.40
N ALA A 99 1.36 -31.64 35.60
CA ALA A 99 1.50 -30.29 36.12
C ALA A 99 0.26 -29.84 36.93
N ARG A 100 -0.96 -30.08 36.38
CA ARG A 100 -2.22 -29.78 37.10
C ARG A 100 -2.38 -30.60 38.37
N SER A 101 -2.01 -31.87 38.36
CA SER A 101 -2.10 -32.71 39.54
C SER A 101 -1.24 -32.17 40.70
N ILE A 102 0.01 -31.81 40.39
CA ILE A 102 0.96 -31.27 41.40
C ILE A 102 0.49 -29.88 41.88
N LEU A 103 0.02 -29.02 40.98
CA LEU A 103 -0.49 -27.70 41.36
C LEU A 103 -1.79 -27.79 42.18
N THR A 104 -2.64 -28.77 41.91
CA THR A 104 -3.86 -29.04 42.74
C THR A 104 -3.48 -29.45 44.13
N GLU A 105 -2.43 -30.28 44.31
CA GLU A 105 -1.91 -30.64 45.64
C GLU A 105 -1.37 -29.41 46.39
N LEU A 106 -0.65 -28.53 45.70
CA LEU A 106 -0.19 -27.26 46.28
C LEU A 106 -1.37 -26.34 46.65
N LEU A 107 -2.38 -26.22 45.79
CA LEU A 107 -3.56 -25.43 46.06
C LEU A 107 -4.35 -25.92 47.28
N ASN A 108 -4.49 -27.22 47.46
CA ASN A 108 -5.15 -27.81 48.60
C ASN A 108 -4.43 -27.51 49.92
N ASN A 109 -3.11 -27.41 49.86
CA ASN A 109 -2.24 -27.12 51.01
C ASN A 109 -1.87 -25.63 51.13
N ARG A 110 -2.52 -24.75 50.41
CA ARG A 110 -2.15 -23.31 50.30
C ARG A 110 -2.11 -22.58 51.64
N ALA A 111 -2.93 -23.02 52.59
CA ALA A 111 -2.98 -22.38 53.91
C ALA A 111 -1.67 -22.52 54.71
N GLU A 112 -0.87 -23.57 54.44
CA GLU A 112 0.41 -23.82 55.06
C GLU A 112 1.59 -23.17 54.31
N MET A 113 1.33 -22.67 53.12
CA MET A 113 2.35 -22.05 52.25
C MET A 113 2.63 -20.61 52.69
N LYS A 114 3.89 -20.17 52.51
CA LYS A 114 4.25 -18.76 52.64
C LYS A 114 3.68 -17.96 51.45
N SER A 115 3.56 -16.65 51.62
CA SER A 115 3.04 -15.77 50.59
C SER A 115 3.83 -15.85 49.27
N TYR A 116 5.15 -15.92 49.31
CA TYR A 116 5.96 -16.10 48.12
C TYR A 116 5.68 -17.44 47.42
N ASP A 117 5.57 -18.53 48.17
CA ASP A 117 5.25 -19.85 47.61
C ASP A 117 3.89 -19.87 46.92
N ARG A 118 2.89 -19.21 47.50
CA ARG A 118 1.57 -19.07 46.90
C ARG A 118 1.63 -18.21 45.62
N SER A 119 2.44 -17.16 45.60
CA SER A 119 2.57 -16.33 44.39
C SER A 119 3.16 -17.13 43.22
N VAL A 120 4.14 -17.99 43.48
CA VAL A 120 4.70 -18.88 42.45
C VAL A 120 3.68 -19.92 41.99
N MET A 121 2.94 -20.54 42.90
CA MET A 121 1.85 -21.48 42.57
C MET A 121 0.80 -20.81 41.69
N TRP A 122 0.35 -19.61 42.04
CA TRP A 122 -0.65 -18.85 41.25
C TRP A 122 -0.14 -18.45 39.87
N ASN A 123 1.17 -18.17 39.74
CA ASN A 123 1.78 -17.91 38.43
C ASN A 123 1.63 -19.10 37.49
N TYR A 124 1.94 -20.33 37.99
CA TYR A 124 1.80 -21.53 37.15
C TYR A 124 0.34 -21.87 36.85
N TRP A 125 -0.60 -21.64 37.79
CA TRP A 125 -2.02 -21.79 37.50
C TRP A 125 -2.48 -20.80 36.45
N GLY A 126 -2.06 -19.53 36.53
CA GLY A 126 -2.33 -18.52 35.54
C GLY A 126 -1.84 -18.92 34.16
N TYR A 127 -0.63 -19.45 34.06
CA TYR A 127 -0.03 -19.97 32.84
C TYR A 127 -0.83 -21.14 32.23
N ILE A 128 -1.20 -22.13 33.03
CA ILE A 128 -1.96 -23.29 32.56
C ILE A 128 -3.34 -22.87 32.06
N TYR A 129 -4.08 -22.06 32.81
CA TYR A 129 -5.39 -21.57 32.40
C TYR A 129 -5.30 -20.70 31.13
N PHE A 130 -4.23 -19.92 31.01
CA PHE A 130 -3.97 -19.14 29.80
C PHE A 130 -3.75 -20.06 28.58
N SER A 131 -2.97 -21.13 28.74
CA SER A 131 -2.73 -22.11 27.67
C SER A 131 -3.97 -22.93 27.29
N ASP A 132 -4.91 -23.10 28.22
CA ASP A 132 -6.20 -23.72 27.97
C ASP A 132 -7.23 -22.75 27.35
N GLU A 133 -6.83 -21.48 27.12
CA GLU A 133 -7.73 -20.39 26.70
C GLU A 133 -8.86 -20.08 27.73
N ASP A 134 -8.74 -20.61 28.97
CA ASP A 134 -9.64 -20.23 30.07
C ASP A 134 -9.19 -18.92 30.70
N TYR A 135 -9.43 -17.85 29.95
CA TYR A 135 -8.96 -16.52 30.32
C TYR A 135 -9.58 -15.99 31.61
N ASP A 136 -10.77 -16.43 31.98
CA ASP A 136 -11.39 -16.01 33.24
C ASP A 136 -10.69 -16.62 34.45
N GLN A 137 -10.33 -17.91 34.39
CA GLN A 137 -9.53 -18.54 35.43
C GLN A 137 -8.08 -18.05 35.44
N ALA A 138 -7.49 -17.78 34.28
CA ALA A 138 -6.16 -17.18 34.18
C ALA A 138 -6.13 -15.80 34.88
N MET A 139 -7.12 -14.93 34.59
CA MET A 139 -7.23 -13.63 35.26
C MET A 139 -7.39 -13.78 36.77
N TYR A 140 -8.24 -14.71 37.22
CA TYR A 140 -8.39 -14.98 38.64
C TYR A 140 -7.07 -15.40 39.30
N ALA A 141 -6.31 -16.32 38.69
CA ALA A 141 -5.04 -16.77 39.22
C ALA A 141 -4.01 -15.63 39.33
N TYR A 142 -3.88 -14.79 38.29
CA TYR A 142 -2.98 -13.64 38.33
C TYR A 142 -3.44 -12.56 39.32
N GLU A 143 -4.75 -12.35 39.51
CA GLU A 143 -5.24 -11.49 40.60
C GLU A 143 -4.91 -12.01 41.98
N GLN A 144 -5.00 -13.33 42.20
CA GLN A 144 -4.54 -13.95 43.46
C GLN A 144 -3.04 -13.74 43.67
N LEU A 145 -2.23 -13.87 42.62
CA LEU A 145 -0.79 -13.60 42.70
C LEU A 145 -0.52 -12.16 43.15
N LEU A 146 -1.21 -11.20 42.57
CA LEU A 146 -1.05 -9.76 42.90
C LEU A 146 -1.44 -9.45 44.34
N ASN A 147 -2.35 -10.24 44.93
CA ASN A 147 -2.77 -10.10 46.31
C ASN A 147 -1.74 -10.69 47.32
N GLU A 148 -0.72 -11.39 46.83
CA GLU A 148 0.31 -11.97 47.70
C GLU A 148 1.36 -10.90 48.06
N PRO A 149 1.50 -10.52 49.37
CA PRO A 149 2.36 -9.40 49.77
C PRO A 149 3.85 -9.65 49.51
N GLU A 150 4.27 -10.92 49.40
CA GLU A 150 5.65 -11.29 49.16
C GLU A 150 5.94 -11.68 47.70
N ALA A 151 4.98 -11.49 46.79
CA ALA A 151 5.24 -11.63 45.36
C ALA A 151 6.39 -10.71 44.92
N THR A 152 7.33 -11.27 44.16
CA THR A 152 8.48 -10.48 43.66
C THR A 152 8.08 -9.50 42.58
N ILE A 153 8.86 -8.43 42.38
CA ILE A 153 8.61 -7.45 41.32
C ILE A 153 8.49 -8.14 39.96
N PRO A 154 9.38 -9.06 39.54
CA PRO A 154 9.23 -9.76 38.26
C PRO A 154 7.90 -10.51 38.09
N LEU A 155 7.47 -11.25 39.13
CA LEU A 155 6.18 -11.95 39.10
C LEU A 155 5.00 -11.00 39.03
N ARG A 156 5.02 -9.90 39.79
CA ARG A 156 3.98 -8.89 39.81
C ARG A 156 3.86 -8.19 38.46
N THR A 157 4.99 -7.72 37.92
CA THR A 157 5.00 -6.99 36.66
C THR A 157 4.59 -7.89 35.48
N ALA A 158 5.04 -9.16 35.44
CA ALA A 158 4.57 -10.12 34.45
C ALA A 158 3.05 -10.35 34.55
N SER A 159 2.54 -10.55 35.77
CA SER A 159 1.10 -10.77 36.01
C SER A 159 0.26 -9.54 35.67
N LEU A 160 0.71 -8.34 36.01
CA LEU A 160 0.03 -7.08 35.64
C LEU A 160 -0.08 -6.93 34.13
N LEU A 161 1.00 -7.20 33.40
CA LEU A 161 1.01 -7.12 31.94
C LEU A 161 0.07 -8.13 31.31
N THR A 162 0.11 -9.40 31.78
CA THR A 162 -0.80 -10.44 31.29
C THR A 162 -2.27 -10.12 31.60
N LEU A 163 -2.56 -9.68 32.82
CA LEU A 163 -3.90 -9.25 33.20
C LEU A 163 -4.40 -8.07 32.37
N ALA A 164 -3.52 -7.11 32.07
CA ALA A 164 -3.84 -6.00 31.21
C ALA A 164 -4.25 -6.50 29.81
N GLN A 165 -3.42 -7.35 29.20
CA GLN A 165 -3.68 -7.93 27.89
C GLN A 165 -4.98 -8.72 27.85
N LEU A 166 -5.24 -9.59 28.85
CA LEU A 166 -6.48 -10.36 28.95
C LEU A 166 -7.72 -9.46 29.09
N ASN A 167 -7.63 -8.37 29.87
CA ASN A 167 -8.72 -7.42 29.98
C ASN A 167 -8.96 -6.67 28.65
N LEU A 168 -7.90 -6.34 27.88
CA LEU A 168 -8.03 -5.73 26.57
C LEU A 168 -8.68 -6.70 25.55
N VAL A 169 -8.32 -7.99 25.59
CA VAL A 169 -8.96 -9.03 24.76
C VAL A 169 -10.44 -9.17 25.08
N LYS A 170 -10.82 -9.05 26.36
CA LYS A 170 -12.22 -9.06 26.83
C LYS A 170 -12.93 -7.68 26.63
N GLU A 171 -12.32 -6.74 25.92
CA GLU A 171 -12.83 -5.38 25.69
C GLU A 171 -13.11 -4.59 26.99
N ARG A 172 -12.44 -4.97 28.09
CA ARG A 172 -12.50 -4.25 29.38
C ARG A 172 -11.43 -3.15 29.39
N TRP A 173 -11.59 -2.16 28.49
CA TRP A 173 -10.55 -1.17 28.17
C TRP A 173 -10.05 -0.41 29.38
N ASP A 174 -10.94 0.12 30.23
CA ASP A 174 -10.55 0.89 31.40
C ASP A 174 -9.73 0.09 32.41
N LYS A 175 -10.10 -1.16 32.64
CA LYS A 175 -9.36 -2.07 33.53
C LYS A 175 -7.99 -2.41 32.92
N GLY A 176 -7.94 -2.74 31.63
CA GLY A 176 -6.69 -3.02 30.92
C GLY A 176 -5.73 -1.84 30.97
N ILE A 177 -6.19 -0.64 30.66
CA ILE A 177 -5.38 0.59 30.73
C ILE A 177 -4.88 0.84 32.16
N SER A 178 -5.75 0.70 33.17
CA SER A 178 -5.36 0.88 34.57
C SER A 178 -4.24 -0.09 34.99
N LEU A 179 -4.31 -1.35 34.53
CA LEU A 179 -3.29 -2.35 34.79
C LEU A 179 -1.97 -2.06 34.06
N ILE A 180 -2.02 -1.52 32.81
CA ILE A 180 -0.81 -1.07 32.10
C ILE A 180 -0.14 0.06 32.89
N LEU A 181 -0.91 1.05 33.33
CA LEU A 181 -0.38 2.18 34.09
C LEU A 181 0.24 1.71 35.42
N GLN A 182 -0.42 0.79 36.14
CA GLN A 182 0.14 0.19 37.35
C GLN A 182 1.42 -0.60 37.04
N TRP A 183 1.46 -1.33 35.93
CA TRP A 183 2.66 -2.03 35.48
C TRP A 183 3.81 -1.06 35.17
N MET A 184 3.52 0.08 34.50
CA MET A 184 4.52 1.11 34.21
C MET A 184 5.09 1.75 35.49
N ASP A 185 4.28 1.87 36.56
CA ASP A 185 4.74 2.39 37.86
C ASP A 185 5.65 1.40 38.62
N GLU A 186 5.49 0.08 38.40
CA GLU A 186 6.25 -0.97 39.09
C GLU A 186 7.54 -1.36 38.35
N VAL A 187 7.69 -1.10 37.04
CA VAL A 187 8.90 -1.43 36.27
C VAL A 187 10.03 -0.42 36.52
N GLU A 188 11.27 -0.87 36.49
CA GLU A 188 12.43 0.02 36.69
C GLU A 188 12.66 0.98 35.54
N THR A 189 12.31 0.58 34.32
CA THR A 189 12.51 1.37 33.10
C THR A 189 11.28 1.28 32.24
N ILE A 190 10.69 2.42 31.93
CA ILE A 190 9.60 2.53 30.95
C ILE A 190 10.26 2.60 29.58
N THR A 191 9.92 1.66 28.70
CA THR A 191 10.48 1.55 27.35
C THR A 191 9.53 2.15 26.31
N ALA A 192 10.04 2.41 25.12
CA ALA A 192 9.22 2.80 23.98
C ALA A 192 8.07 1.80 23.71
N GLN A 193 8.32 0.49 23.91
CA GLN A 193 7.29 -0.54 23.78
C GLN A 193 6.15 -0.41 24.81
N SER A 194 6.42 0.11 26.00
CA SER A 194 5.41 0.36 27.03
C SER A 194 4.39 1.42 26.56
N TYR A 195 4.89 2.52 26.00
CA TYR A 195 4.04 3.57 25.44
C TYR A 195 3.27 3.13 24.19
N TYR A 196 3.88 2.29 23.35
CA TYR A 196 3.16 1.67 22.23
C TYR A 196 1.97 0.83 22.72
N LEU A 197 2.16 0.01 23.76
CA LEU A 197 1.10 -0.81 24.33
C LEU A 197 -0.04 0.06 24.89
N LEU A 198 0.31 1.10 25.63
CA LEU A 198 -0.66 2.05 26.19
C LEU A 198 -1.40 2.81 25.09
N SER A 199 -0.70 3.27 24.05
CA SER A 199 -1.28 3.90 22.87
C SER A 199 -2.30 2.99 22.18
N SER A 200 -1.93 1.72 21.96
CA SER A 200 -2.81 0.73 21.34
C SER A 200 -4.08 0.49 22.17
N ALA A 201 -3.96 0.44 23.49
CA ALA A 201 -5.11 0.28 24.39
C ALA A 201 -6.05 1.50 24.34
N TYR A 202 -5.50 2.71 24.34
CA TYR A 202 -6.30 3.95 24.18
C TYR A 202 -6.95 4.02 22.81
N PHE A 203 -6.28 3.57 21.74
CA PHE A 203 -6.85 3.55 20.41
C PHE A 203 -8.07 2.62 20.34
N GLN A 204 -7.98 1.42 20.93
CA GLN A 204 -9.11 0.49 20.99
C GLN A 204 -10.28 1.05 21.82
N LYS A 205 -9.97 1.79 22.87
CA LYS A 205 -10.96 2.52 23.68
C LYS A 205 -11.57 3.70 22.92
N GLU A 206 -11.06 4.07 21.75
CA GLU A 206 -11.44 5.24 20.95
C GLU A 206 -11.05 6.59 21.64
N ASP A 207 -10.12 6.57 22.58
CA ASP A 207 -9.47 7.78 23.12
C ASP A 207 -8.25 8.13 22.27
N PHE A 208 -8.51 8.66 21.09
CA PHE A 208 -7.46 8.93 20.09
C PHE A 208 -6.51 10.05 20.49
N VAL A 209 -6.92 10.92 21.41
CA VAL A 209 -6.04 11.99 21.95
C VAL A 209 -4.92 11.36 22.76
N ARG A 210 -5.26 10.48 23.71
CA ARG A 210 -4.26 9.79 24.52
C ARG A 210 -3.49 8.75 23.70
N ALA A 211 -4.16 8.05 22.77
CA ALA A 211 -3.50 7.14 21.85
C ALA A 211 -2.38 7.83 21.08
N ARG A 212 -2.67 8.98 20.46
CA ARG A 212 -1.68 9.79 19.74
C ARG A 212 -0.51 10.18 20.63
N SER A 213 -0.78 10.82 21.78
CA SER A 213 0.29 11.32 22.67
C SER A 213 1.22 10.20 23.15
N ASN A 214 0.67 9.02 23.49
CA ASN A 214 1.49 7.88 23.89
C ASN A 214 2.29 7.29 22.71
N MET A 215 1.75 7.34 21.47
CA MET A 215 2.48 6.88 20.30
C MET A 215 3.64 7.84 19.93
N GLU A 216 3.40 9.13 20.00
CA GLU A 216 4.45 10.15 19.82
C GLU A 216 5.59 9.94 20.81
N GLU A 217 5.26 9.65 22.08
CA GLU A 217 6.25 9.36 23.12
C GLU A 217 7.00 8.04 22.86
N ALA A 218 6.30 6.99 22.40
CA ALA A 218 6.92 5.74 22.01
C ALA A 218 7.96 5.93 20.88
N ILE A 219 7.60 6.71 19.86
CA ILE A 219 8.49 7.02 18.73
C ILE A 219 9.69 7.83 19.21
N ARG A 220 9.47 8.89 19.99
CA ARG A 220 10.52 9.74 20.54
C ARG A 220 11.56 8.94 21.34
N LEU A 221 11.10 8.07 22.25
CA LEU A 221 11.99 7.22 23.05
C LEU A 221 12.79 6.24 22.20
N ALA A 222 12.16 5.62 21.19
CA ALA A 222 12.84 4.70 20.30
C ALA A 222 13.98 5.40 19.53
N GLU A 223 13.74 6.61 19.06
CA GLU A 223 14.74 7.42 18.35
C GLU A 223 15.87 7.87 19.29
N GLU A 224 15.57 8.25 20.53
CA GLU A 224 16.57 8.59 21.55
C GLU A 224 17.43 7.39 21.95
N GLU A 225 16.87 6.19 21.98
CA GLU A 225 17.57 4.94 22.23
C GLU A 225 18.37 4.45 20.98
N GLY A 226 18.27 5.15 19.86
CA GLY A 226 19.06 4.92 18.65
C GLY A 226 18.52 3.79 17.76
N TYR A 227 17.29 3.35 17.94
CA TYR A 227 16.67 2.39 17.03
C TYR A 227 15.46 2.97 16.32
N ARG A 228 15.18 2.42 15.13
CA ARG A 228 14.06 2.87 14.31
C ARG A 228 12.74 2.30 14.85
N PRO A 229 11.72 3.15 15.09
CA PRO A 229 10.38 2.72 15.45
C PRO A 229 9.83 1.73 14.42
N LYS A 230 9.05 0.75 14.86
CA LYS A 230 8.47 -0.27 13.98
C LYS A 230 7.42 0.32 13.05
N GLU A 231 7.23 -0.30 11.88
CA GLU A 231 6.24 0.10 10.86
C GLU A 231 4.84 0.34 11.45
N ASN A 232 4.37 -0.61 12.27
CA ASN A 232 3.03 -0.54 12.87
C ASN A 232 2.82 0.64 13.84
N TRP A 233 3.90 1.22 14.37
CA TRP A 233 3.81 2.42 15.22
C TRP A 233 3.43 3.65 14.39
N TYR A 234 4.08 3.83 13.25
CA TYR A 234 3.74 4.91 12.31
C TYR A 234 2.33 4.73 11.74
N VAL A 235 1.93 3.48 11.43
CA VAL A 235 0.57 3.18 10.95
C VAL A 235 -0.48 3.54 12.01
N LEU A 236 -0.23 3.20 13.28
CA LEU A 236 -1.15 3.55 14.37
C LEU A 236 -1.20 5.06 14.60
N LEU A 237 -0.06 5.75 14.52
CA LEU A 237 -0.03 7.22 14.65
C LEU A 237 -0.81 7.89 13.51
N ALA A 238 -0.63 7.45 12.26
CA ALA A 238 -1.40 7.97 11.13
C ALA A 238 -2.91 7.74 11.30
N ALA A 239 -3.30 6.56 11.83
CA ALA A 239 -4.70 6.26 12.15
C ALA A 239 -5.25 7.17 13.25
N CYS A 240 -4.47 7.49 14.28
CA CYS A 240 -4.88 8.46 15.32
C CYS A 240 -5.19 9.83 14.71
N PHE A 241 -4.33 10.35 13.82
CA PHE A 241 -4.57 11.62 13.15
C PHE A 241 -5.81 11.59 12.26
N SER A 242 -6.07 10.46 11.56
CA SER A 242 -7.28 10.29 10.76
C SER A 242 -8.55 10.37 11.61
N GLU A 243 -8.61 9.59 12.69
CA GLU A 243 -9.75 9.55 13.59
C GLU A 243 -10.00 10.92 14.27
N LEU A 244 -8.95 11.60 14.72
CA LEU A 244 -9.05 12.93 15.32
C LEU A 244 -9.56 13.99 14.34
N LYS A 245 -9.14 13.91 13.06
CA LYS A 245 -9.64 14.76 11.98
C LYS A 245 -11.11 14.49 11.70
N ASP A 246 -11.48 13.22 11.51
CA ASP A 246 -12.84 12.82 11.14
C ASP A 246 -13.85 13.14 12.26
N ARG A 247 -13.41 13.07 13.51
CA ARG A 247 -14.19 13.50 14.69
C ARG A 247 -14.13 15.01 14.95
N LYS A 248 -13.42 15.77 14.12
CA LYS A 248 -13.25 17.24 14.23
C LYS A 248 -12.63 17.70 15.56
N VAL A 249 -11.80 16.87 16.17
CA VAL A 249 -11.03 17.20 17.39
C VAL A 249 -9.84 18.09 17.04
N ILE A 250 -9.26 17.87 15.83
CA ILE A 250 -8.19 18.69 15.29
C ILE A 250 -8.57 19.21 13.89
N GLY A 251 -7.95 20.30 13.47
CA GLY A 251 -8.16 20.86 12.14
C GLY A 251 -7.66 19.90 11.02
N PRO A 252 -8.37 19.85 9.87
CA PRO A 252 -8.01 18.94 8.78
C PRO A 252 -6.62 19.24 8.22
N GLU A 253 -6.25 20.50 8.05
CA GLU A 253 -4.95 20.92 7.52
C GLU A 253 -3.81 20.39 8.39
N TYR A 254 -3.88 20.63 9.71
CA TYR A 254 -2.88 20.12 10.64
C TYR A 254 -2.77 18.59 10.61
N ALA A 255 -3.92 17.89 10.58
CA ALA A 255 -3.92 16.41 10.53
C ALA A 255 -3.27 15.88 9.26
N LEU A 256 -3.57 16.49 8.10
CA LEU A 256 -3.01 16.10 6.82
C LEU A 256 -1.49 16.36 6.76
N GLU A 257 -1.01 17.50 7.29
CA GLU A 257 0.43 17.78 7.38
C GLU A 257 1.17 16.71 8.21
N GLN A 258 0.61 16.31 9.36
CA GLN A 258 1.19 15.27 10.19
C GLN A 258 1.19 13.92 9.46
N GLN A 259 0.09 13.57 8.77
CA GLN A 259 -0.01 12.36 7.98
C GLN A 259 0.98 12.32 6.83
N VAL A 260 1.24 13.45 6.14
CA VAL A 260 2.31 13.54 5.13
C VAL A 260 3.64 13.13 5.72
N GLY A 261 4.09 13.74 6.82
CA GLY A 261 5.36 13.41 7.45
C GLY A 261 5.46 11.92 7.83
N ILE A 262 4.38 11.34 8.36
CA ILE A 262 4.34 9.93 8.73
C ILE A 262 4.43 9.03 7.47
N TYR A 263 3.66 9.32 6.42
CA TYR A 263 3.69 8.52 5.21
C TYR A 263 4.99 8.68 4.42
N GLU A 264 5.65 9.85 4.45
CA GLU A 264 6.99 10.03 3.90
C GLU A 264 8.02 9.11 4.60
N ILE A 265 7.94 8.96 5.93
CA ILE A 265 8.74 8.00 6.67
C ILE A 265 8.42 6.56 6.22
N LEU A 266 7.13 6.22 6.10
CA LEU A 266 6.69 4.88 5.70
C LEU A 266 7.12 4.53 4.27
N VAL A 267 7.02 5.42 3.30
CA VAL A 267 7.45 5.14 1.91
C VAL A 267 8.97 5.04 1.78
N ASN A 268 9.73 5.74 2.63
CA ASN A 268 11.17 5.70 2.62
C ASN A 268 11.75 4.45 3.29
N TYR A 269 11.22 4.08 4.44
CA TYR A 269 11.80 3.01 5.27
C TYR A 269 11.06 1.68 5.18
N TYR A 270 9.78 1.71 4.83
CA TYR A 270 8.88 0.53 4.73
C TYR A 270 8.11 0.54 3.41
N PRO A 271 8.79 0.60 2.25
CA PRO A 271 8.15 0.85 0.95
C PRO A 271 7.15 -0.24 0.59
N LYS A 272 5.86 0.08 0.71
CA LYS A 272 4.73 -0.76 0.32
C LYS A 272 3.74 0.07 -0.48
N LYS A 273 3.11 -0.52 -1.51
CA LYS A 273 2.11 0.13 -2.35
C LYS A 273 1.13 1.00 -1.56
N GLN A 274 0.57 0.46 -0.48
CA GLN A 274 -0.44 1.14 0.32
C GLN A 274 0.02 2.49 0.87
N TYR A 275 1.30 2.65 1.23
CA TYR A 275 1.81 3.91 1.79
C TYR A 275 2.01 4.98 0.72
N PHE A 276 2.42 4.59 -0.49
CA PHE A 276 2.47 5.52 -1.63
C PHE A 276 1.08 6.02 -2.00
N LEU A 277 0.08 5.13 -2.00
CA LEU A 277 -1.30 5.53 -2.28
C LEU A 277 -1.87 6.43 -1.18
N GLN A 278 -1.60 6.14 0.09
CA GLN A 278 -2.03 6.99 1.21
C GLN A 278 -1.35 8.37 1.17
N LEU A 279 -0.04 8.41 0.93
CA LEU A 279 0.69 9.67 0.77
C LEU A 279 0.13 10.49 -0.40
N GLY A 280 -0.05 9.86 -1.56
CA GLY A 280 -0.64 10.51 -2.73
C GLY A 280 -2.04 11.05 -2.45
N TYR A 281 -2.90 10.25 -1.82
CA TYR A 281 -4.24 10.68 -1.44
C TYR A 281 -4.21 11.85 -0.43
N THR A 282 -3.27 11.85 0.52
CA THR A 282 -3.10 12.95 1.47
C THR A 282 -2.69 14.23 0.75
N TYR A 283 -1.74 14.16 -0.18
CA TYR A 283 -1.37 15.31 -1.02
C TYR A 283 -2.53 15.83 -1.88
N GLN A 284 -3.35 14.92 -2.43
CA GLN A 284 -4.54 15.30 -3.19
C GLN A 284 -5.56 16.07 -2.33
N GLN A 285 -5.78 15.65 -1.06
CA GLN A 285 -6.65 16.36 -0.13
C GLN A 285 -6.12 17.76 0.23
N MET A 286 -4.82 18.00 0.10
CA MET A 286 -4.16 19.28 0.35
C MET A 286 -4.01 20.14 -0.92
N ASP A 287 -4.62 19.75 -2.05
CA ASP A 287 -4.45 20.37 -3.37
C ASP A 287 -2.99 20.47 -3.84
N ARG A 288 -2.11 19.59 -3.32
CA ARG A 288 -0.69 19.47 -3.68
C ARG A 288 -0.52 18.53 -4.89
N GLU A 289 -1.00 18.97 -6.05
CA GLU A 289 -1.06 18.15 -7.27
C GLU A 289 0.32 17.64 -7.75
N GLU A 290 1.38 18.42 -7.58
CA GLU A 290 2.72 18.05 -8.01
C GLU A 290 3.28 16.93 -7.14
N ASP A 291 3.14 17.02 -5.83
CA ASP A 291 3.57 15.99 -4.89
C ASP A 291 2.76 14.70 -5.07
N TYR A 292 1.46 14.82 -5.34
CA TYR A 292 0.63 13.68 -5.72
C TYR A 292 1.15 12.97 -6.97
N MET A 293 1.42 13.72 -8.04
CA MET A 293 1.98 13.17 -9.28
C MET A 293 3.34 12.50 -9.05
N LEU A 294 4.25 13.15 -8.32
CA LEU A 294 5.58 12.60 -8.00
C LEU A 294 5.47 11.33 -7.17
N THR A 295 4.53 11.27 -6.23
CA THR A 295 4.29 10.07 -5.41
C THR A 295 3.76 8.91 -6.24
N LEU A 296 2.79 9.17 -7.15
CA LEU A 296 2.30 8.15 -8.09
C LEU A 296 3.42 7.69 -9.04
N LYS A 297 4.26 8.62 -9.52
CA LYS A 297 5.40 8.27 -10.33
C LYS A 297 6.39 7.39 -9.58
N ALA A 298 6.70 7.70 -8.33
CA ALA A 298 7.56 6.88 -7.49
C ALA A 298 6.97 5.47 -7.25
N ALA A 299 5.66 5.36 -7.08
CA ALA A 299 4.97 4.08 -7.01
C ALA A 299 5.05 3.30 -8.34
N TYR A 300 4.92 3.99 -9.48
CA TYR A 300 5.11 3.40 -10.80
C TYR A 300 6.53 2.88 -11.00
N ASP A 301 7.55 3.68 -10.68
CA ASP A 301 8.96 3.32 -10.82
C ASP A 301 9.35 2.09 -9.96
N LYS A 302 8.60 1.84 -8.87
CA LYS A 302 8.73 0.63 -8.02
C LYS A 302 7.84 -0.55 -8.44
N ASP A 303 7.16 -0.43 -9.57
CA ASP A 303 6.21 -1.43 -10.08
C ASP A 303 5.03 -1.75 -9.14
N PHE A 304 4.63 -0.80 -8.30
CA PHE A 304 3.54 -0.98 -7.34
C PHE A 304 2.16 -0.74 -7.92
N LEU A 305 2.04 -0.06 -9.08
CA LEU A 305 0.74 0.19 -9.68
C LEU A 305 0.19 -1.09 -10.35
N ASP A 306 -1.04 -1.47 -10.01
CA ASP A 306 -1.70 -2.67 -10.52
C ASP A 306 -3.18 -2.46 -10.90
N LYS A 307 -3.67 -1.20 -10.85
CA LYS A 307 -5.04 -0.85 -11.21
C LYS A 307 -5.11 0.12 -12.38
N GLU A 308 -6.11 -0.08 -13.26
CA GLU A 308 -6.39 0.82 -14.39
C GLU A 308 -6.46 2.28 -13.97
N SER A 309 -7.15 2.58 -12.85
CA SER A 309 -7.31 3.94 -12.34
C SER A 309 -6.00 4.62 -11.95
N GLU A 310 -5.03 3.88 -11.44
CA GLU A 310 -3.72 4.38 -11.02
C GLU A 310 -2.88 4.82 -12.23
N TYR A 311 -2.84 3.98 -13.28
CA TYR A 311 -2.16 4.30 -14.54
C TYR A 311 -2.81 5.50 -15.26
N LEU A 312 -4.16 5.54 -15.30
CA LEU A 312 -4.88 6.64 -15.89
C LEU A 312 -4.65 7.96 -15.13
N ALA A 313 -4.66 7.91 -13.79
CA ALA A 313 -4.40 9.08 -12.95
C ALA A 313 -2.99 9.64 -13.21
N LEU A 314 -1.96 8.80 -13.18
CA LEU A 314 -0.59 9.22 -13.45
C LEU A 314 -0.44 9.81 -14.87
N ALA A 315 -1.00 9.14 -15.88
CA ALA A 315 -0.93 9.63 -17.27
C ALA A 315 -1.63 10.99 -17.45
N GLN A 316 -2.81 11.18 -16.82
CA GLN A 316 -3.53 12.45 -16.87
C GLN A 316 -2.75 13.58 -16.19
N MET A 317 -2.15 13.32 -15.03
CA MET A 317 -1.33 14.31 -14.33
C MET A 317 -0.09 14.68 -15.13
N LEU A 318 0.58 13.71 -15.78
CA LEU A 318 1.70 13.96 -16.68
C LEU A 318 1.30 14.82 -17.88
N LEU A 319 0.10 14.60 -18.46
CA LEU A 319 -0.45 15.44 -19.54
C LEU A 319 -0.71 16.88 -19.07
N LEU A 320 -1.30 17.06 -17.88
CA LEU A 320 -1.51 18.39 -17.29
C LEU A 320 -0.19 19.13 -17.06
N LYS A 321 0.86 18.44 -16.67
CA LYS A 321 2.21 18.99 -16.50
C LYS A 321 3.00 19.06 -17.82
N LYS A 322 2.33 18.95 -18.97
CA LYS A 322 2.92 19.04 -20.31
C LYS A 322 4.05 18.04 -20.58
N ASN A 323 3.91 16.85 -20.05
CA ASN A 323 4.83 15.74 -20.27
C ASN A 323 4.14 14.57 -21.00
N PRO A 324 3.74 14.76 -22.26
CA PRO A 324 2.91 13.81 -23.00
C PRO A 324 3.64 12.51 -23.35
N TYR A 325 4.96 12.57 -23.57
CA TYR A 325 5.75 11.38 -23.88
C TYR A 325 5.71 10.37 -22.74
N TRP A 326 5.99 10.84 -21.51
CA TRP A 326 5.94 9.99 -20.33
C TRP A 326 4.50 9.51 -20.03
N ALA A 327 3.50 10.33 -20.28
CA ALA A 327 2.10 9.90 -20.15
C ALA A 327 1.78 8.72 -21.09
N ALA A 328 2.24 8.79 -22.35
CA ALA A 328 2.09 7.69 -23.29
C ALA A 328 2.84 6.43 -22.85
N GLN A 329 4.09 6.57 -22.39
CA GLN A 329 4.86 5.44 -21.87
C GLN A 329 4.18 4.74 -20.69
N VAL A 330 3.64 5.49 -19.73
CA VAL A 330 2.86 4.96 -18.61
C VAL A 330 1.64 4.16 -19.09
N LEU A 331 0.90 4.71 -20.08
CA LEU A 331 -0.26 4.01 -20.63
C LEU A 331 0.13 2.71 -21.35
N VAL A 332 1.21 2.73 -22.13
CA VAL A 332 1.75 1.52 -22.79
C VAL A 332 2.18 0.48 -21.77
N ALA A 333 2.89 0.90 -20.71
CA ALA A 333 3.29 -0.01 -19.63
C ALA A 333 2.07 -0.66 -18.96
N GLY A 334 1.00 0.10 -18.72
CA GLY A 334 -0.25 -0.43 -18.17
C GLY A 334 -0.95 -1.44 -19.09
N GLN A 335 -0.84 -1.29 -20.44
CA GLN A 335 -1.34 -2.28 -21.40
C GLN A 335 -0.51 -3.55 -21.42
N GLN A 336 0.79 -3.47 -21.14
CA GLN A 336 1.70 -4.62 -21.12
C GLN A 336 1.69 -5.36 -19.80
N LYS A 337 1.50 -4.65 -18.68
CA LYS A 337 1.46 -5.24 -17.34
C LYS A 337 0.23 -6.12 -17.19
N LYS A 338 0.45 -7.34 -16.72
CA LYS A 338 -0.61 -8.32 -16.46
C LYS A 338 -0.80 -8.50 -14.97
N VAL A 339 -2.03 -8.69 -14.57
CA VAL A 339 -2.43 -9.00 -13.19
C VAL A 339 -3.41 -10.17 -13.21
N THR A 340 -3.36 -10.98 -12.16
CA THR A 340 -4.35 -12.01 -11.92
C THR A 340 -5.55 -11.38 -11.22
N ILE A 341 -6.73 -11.55 -11.78
CA ILE A 341 -8.00 -11.20 -11.13
C ILE A 341 -8.74 -12.49 -10.82
N THR A 342 -9.29 -12.59 -9.62
CA THR A 342 -10.13 -13.72 -9.21
C THR A 342 -11.58 -13.26 -9.29
N ASP A 343 -12.42 -14.05 -9.94
CA ASP A 343 -13.86 -13.80 -9.96
C ASP A 343 -14.43 -14.15 -8.58
N ASP A 344 -15.11 -13.20 -7.95
CA ASP A 344 -15.62 -13.34 -6.58
C ASP A 344 -16.74 -14.40 -6.45
N ASP A 345 -17.46 -14.69 -7.56
CA ASP A 345 -18.58 -15.64 -7.55
C ASP A 345 -18.12 -17.06 -7.90
N THR A 346 -17.16 -17.22 -8.82
CA THR A 346 -16.72 -18.53 -9.33
C THR A 346 -15.40 -18.98 -8.73
N GLY A 347 -14.58 -18.08 -8.21
CA GLY A 347 -13.21 -18.35 -7.75
C GLY A 347 -12.24 -18.59 -8.89
N GLU A 348 -12.63 -18.40 -10.15
CA GLU A 348 -11.77 -18.59 -11.31
C GLU A 348 -10.76 -17.42 -11.40
N GLU A 349 -9.52 -17.77 -11.74
CA GLU A 349 -8.43 -16.80 -11.93
C GLU A 349 -8.25 -16.51 -13.42
N GLU A 350 -8.26 -15.24 -13.79
CA GLU A 350 -7.98 -14.77 -15.14
C GLU A 350 -6.76 -13.81 -15.13
N ILE A 351 -5.83 -14.01 -16.07
CA ILE A 351 -4.70 -13.09 -16.27
C ILE A 351 -5.10 -12.05 -17.31
N VAL A 352 -5.23 -10.80 -16.88
CA VAL A 352 -5.64 -9.68 -17.73
C VAL A 352 -4.60 -8.57 -17.75
N ALA A 353 -4.59 -7.77 -18.82
CA ALA A 353 -3.84 -6.52 -18.81
C ALA A 353 -4.45 -5.52 -17.83
N VAL A 354 -3.62 -4.80 -17.07
CA VAL A 354 -4.07 -3.77 -16.14
C VAL A 354 -4.87 -2.70 -16.88
N LEU A 355 -4.38 -2.28 -18.03
CA LEU A 355 -5.06 -1.30 -18.89
C LEU A 355 -5.58 -2.01 -20.13
N LYS A 356 -6.90 -2.22 -20.20
CA LYS A 356 -7.54 -2.86 -21.35
C LYS A 356 -7.67 -1.87 -22.53
N ASP A 357 -7.63 -2.41 -23.76
CA ASP A 357 -7.90 -1.65 -24.98
C ASP A 357 -9.38 -1.25 -25.05
N LYS A 358 -9.71 -0.12 -24.44
CA LYS A 358 -11.03 0.54 -24.54
C LYS A 358 -10.90 1.77 -25.41
N GLU A 359 -11.97 2.13 -26.12
CA GLU A 359 -11.98 3.33 -26.98
C GLU A 359 -11.43 4.58 -26.26
N LYS A 360 -11.87 4.83 -25.01
CA LYS A 360 -11.44 5.98 -24.21
C LYS A 360 -9.94 5.93 -23.88
N THR A 361 -9.43 4.76 -23.50
CA THR A 361 -8.02 4.55 -23.16
C THR A 361 -7.13 4.73 -24.39
N LEU A 362 -7.53 4.12 -25.53
CA LEU A 362 -6.80 4.25 -26.78
C LEU A 362 -6.79 5.71 -27.29
N LYS A 363 -7.91 6.44 -27.18
CA LYS A 363 -7.95 7.87 -27.50
C LYS A 363 -6.97 8.67 -26.65
N LEU A 364 -6.94 8.44 -25.33
CA LEU A 364 -6.02 9.11 -24.43
C LEU A 364 -4.55 8.82 -24.79
N LEU A 365 -4.22 7.56 -25.12
CA LEU A 365 -2.89 7.16 -25.55
C LEU A 365 -2.50 7.81 -26.88
N ALA A 366 -3.41 7.81 -27.86
CA ALA A 366 -3.17 8.45 -29.15
C ALA A 366 -2.99 9.97 -29.00
N ASP A 367 -3.78 10.63 -28.15
CA ASP A 367 -3.61 12.06 -27.86
C ASP A 367 -2.29 12.35 -27.16
N ALA A 368 -1.85 11.48 -26.23
CA ALA A 368 -0.55 11.60 -25.58
C ALA A 368 0.59 11.51 -26.60
N TRP A 369 0.59 10.51 -27.48
CA TRP A 369 1.58 10.38 -28.55
C TRP A 369 1.57 11.58 -29.51
N ARG A 370 0.38 12.01 -29.92
CA ARG A 370 0.21 13.19 -30.79
C ARG A 370 0.76 14.48 -30.14
N MET A 371 0.48 14.68 -28.85
CA MET A 371 1.04 15.81 -28.10
C MET A 371 2.55 15.73 -27.92
N ALA A 372 3.09 14.52 -27.87
CA ALA A 372 4.52 14.24 -27.85
C ALA A 372 5.21 14.39 -29.20
N GLN A 373 4.45 14.68 -30.29
CA GLN A 373 4.92 14.72 -31.68
C GLN A 373 5.36 13.35 -32.24
N GLU A 374 4.96 12.26 -31.57
CA GLU A 374 5.25 10.88 -31.98
C GLU A 374 4.09 10.35 -32.85
N ILE A 375 3.95 10.89 -34.07
CA ILE A 375 2.79 10.63 -34.91
C ILE A 375 2.74 9.18 -35.39
N ASP A 376 3.89 8.59 -35.69
CA ASP A 376 4.00 7.18 -36.05
C ASP A 376 3.47 6.22 -34.96
N MET A 377 3.59 6.62 -33.71
CA MET A 377 3.05 5.88 -32.58
C MET A 377 1.55 6.18 -32.36
N ALA A 378 1.11 7.39 -32.68
CA ALA A 378 -0.28 7.80 -32.50
C ALA A 378 -1.23 7.13 -33.50
N ILE A 379 -0.84 7.02 -34.78
CA ILE A 379 -1.66 6.48 -35.86
C ILE A 379 -2.19 5.07 -35.58
N PRO A 380 -1.36 4.04 -35.29
CA PRO A 380 -1.86 2.68 -35.08
C PRO A 380 -2.78 2.56 -33.87
N VAL A 381 -2.56 3.36 -32.83
CA VAL A 381 -3.43 3.40 -31.66
C VAL A 381 -4.78 4.02 -32.01
N LEU A 382 -4.75 5.11 -32.79
CA LEU A 382 -5.97 5.81 -33.20
C LEU A 382 -6.78 4.97 -34.20
N GLU A 383 -6.14 4.19 -35.07
CA GLU A 383 -6.81 3.19 -35.93
C GLU A 383 -7.64 2.19 -35.13
N LYS A 384 -7.05 1.64 -34.05
CA LYS A 384 -7.77 0.75 -33.15
C LYS A 384 -8.95 1.45 -32.48
N ALA A 385 -8.73 2.67 -31.97
CA ALA A 385 -9.78 3.46 -31.35
C ALA A 385 -10.92 3.78 -32.32
N ALA A 386 -10.59 4.14 -33.56
CA ALA A 386 -11.58 4.47 -34.62
C ALA A 386 -12.48 3.27 -34.96
N LYS A 387 -11.90 2.07 -35.04
CA LYS A 387 -12.68 0.84 -35.28
C LYS A 387 -13.70 0.56 -34.17
N MET A 388 -13.38 0.89 -32.93
CA MET A 388 -14.24 0.72 -31.77
C MET A 388 -15.26 1.87 -31.62
N SER A 389 -15.00 3.04 -32.24
CA SER A 389 -15.80 4.23 -32.06
C SER A 389 -17.16 4.12 -32.77
N LYS A 390 -18.22 4.54 -32.07
CA LYS A 390 -19.56 4.65 -32.60
C LYS A 390 -19.77 5.99 -33.36
N ASP A 391 -18.96 7.00 -33.07
CA ASP A 391 -18.97 8.29 -33.78
C ASP A 391 -17.84 8.39 -34.80
N GLY A 392 -17.94 9.37 -35.71
CA GLY A 392 -16.99 9.56 -36.79
C GLY A 392 -15.81 10.47 -36.42
N ASP A 393 -15.83 11.13 -35.26
CA ASP A 393 -14.82 12.15 -34.92
C ASP A 393 -13.39 11.54 -34.79
N THR A 394 -13.28 10.30 -34.32
CA THR A 394 -12.01 9.59 -34.24
C THR A 394 -11.42 9.31 -35.62
N TYR A 395 -12.24 8.92 -36.57
CA TYR A 395 -11.83 8.75 -37.97
C TYR A 395 -11.43 10.08 -38.62
N VAL A 396 -12.12 11.17 -38.29
CA VAL A 396 -11.75 12.52 -38.77
C VAL A 396 -10.39 12.93 -38.21
N LEU A 397 -10.13 12.66 -36.91
CA LEU A 397 -8.83 12.92 -36.32
C LEU A 397 -7.74 12.07 -36.97
N LEU A 398 -7.99 10.79 -37.20
CA LEU A 398 -7.10 9.90 -37.93
C LEU A 398 -6.79 10.40 -39.34
N GLY A 399 -7.80 10.84 -40.06
CA GLY A 399 -7.62 11.41 -41.38
C GLY A 399 -6.77 12.69 -41.39
N ASN A 400 -6.89 13.53 -40.35
CA ASN A 400 -6.02 14.71 -40.20
C ASN A 400 -4.55 14.28 -39.97
N LEU A 401 -4.29 13.25 -39.17
CA LEU A 401 -2.93 12.76 -38.94
C LEU A 401 -2.33 12.18 -40.21
N TYR A 402 -3.10 11.40 -40.96
CA TYR A 402 -2.64 10.88 -42.25
C TYR A 402 -2.32 12.02 -43.25
N LEU A 403 -3.16 13.08 -43.31
CA LEU A 403 -2.86 14.23 -44.13
C LEU A 403 -1.57 14.94 -43.71
N PHE A 404 -1.31 15.03 -42.40
CA PHE A 404 -0.08 15.62 -41.88
C PHE A 404 1.17 14.81 -42.25
N GLU A 405 1.05 13.49 -42.33
CA GLU A 405 2.10 12.55 -42.71
C GLU A 405 2.17 12.28 -44.22
N ASP A 406 1.62 13.15 -45.05
CA ASP A 406 1.59 13.01 -46.51
C ASP A 406 0.96 11.71 -47.04
N ARG A 407 0.07 11.08 -46.23
CA ARG A 407 -0.65 9.83 -46.58
C ARG A 407 -2.05 10.12 -47.04
N MET A 408 -2.15 10.70 -48.24
CA MET A 408 -3.39 11.29 -48.76
C MET A 408 -4.51 10.26 -48.96
N GLU A 409 -4.21 9.11 -49.53
CA GLU A 409 -5.20 8.04 -49.76
C GLU A 409 -5.76 7.48 -48.44
N ASP A 410 -4.90 7.32 -47.43
CA ASP A 410 -5.31 6.89 -46.12
C ASP A 410 -6.18 7.94 -45.43
N SER A 411 -5.83 9.23 -45.58
CA SER A 411 -6.62 10.36 -45.11
C SER A 411 -8.03 10.36 -45.72
N ILE A 412 -8.12 10.22 -47.04
CA ILE A 412 -9.40 10.17 -47.78
C ILE A 412 -10.25 9.02 -47.25
N ARG A 413 -9.66 7.82 -47.11
CA ARG A 413 -10.35 6.61 -46.60
C ARG A 413 -10.87 6.82 -45.18
N ALA A 414 -10.01 7.32 -44.28
CA ALA A 414 -10.39 7.57 -42.90
C ALA A 414 -11.52 8.60 -42.78
N ILE A 415 -11.41 9.75 -43.48
CA ILE A 415 -12.45 10.79 -43.44
C ILE A 415 -13.78 10.28 -43.99
N LYS A 416 -13.77 9.53 -45.09
CA LYS A 416 -14.99 8.92 -45.64
C LYS A 416 -15.65 7.99 -44.64
N ASN A 417 -14.91 7.09 -44.04
CA ASN A 417 -15.41 6.18 -43.01
C ASN A 417 -16.00 6.97 -41.81
N GLY A 418 -15.36 8.09 -41.45
CA GLY A 418 -15.89 8.97 -40.40
C GLY A 418 -17.21 9.62 -40.78
N LEU A 419 -17.32 10.12 -42.03
CA LEU A 419 -18.52 10.79 -42.53
C LEU A 419 -19.73 9.85 -42.74
N GLU A 420 -19.49 8.54 -42.83
CA GLU A 420 -20.53 7.50 -42.88
C GLU A 420 -21.10 7.16 -41.47
N LYS A 421 -20.40 7.52 -40.42
CA LYS A 421 -20.89 7.32 -39.05
C LYS A 421 -22.04 8.28 -38.73
N PRO A 422 -22.98 7.87 -37.83
CA PRO A 422 -24.18 8.65 -37.54
C PRO A 422 -23.90 9.99 -36.83
N LYS A 423 -22.75 10.13 -36.18
CA LYS A 423 -22.38 11.36 -35.43
C LYS A 423 -20.98 11.81 -35.81
N VAL A 424 -20.91 13.03 -36.38
CA VAL A 424 -19.67 13.78 -36.62
C VAL A 424 -19.90 15.19 -36.14
N LYS A 425 -19.18 15.62 -35.08
CA LYS A 425 -19.37 16.95 -34.47
C LYS A 425 -19.13 18.10 -35.42
N SER A 426 -18.13 17.97 -36.28
CA SER A 426 -17.77 19.00 -37.24
C SER A 426 -17.64 18.39 -38.65
N ARG A 427 -18.79 18.10 -39.25
CA ARG A 427 -18.85 17.52 -40.60
C ARG A 427 -18.17 18.42 -41.67
N SER A 428 -18.35 19.73 -41.55
CA SER A 428 -17.73 20.67 -42.48
C SER A 428 -16.21 20.75 -42.34
N GLN A 429 -15.68 20.58 -41.12
CA GLN A 429 -14.23 20.46 -40.91
C GLN A 429 -13.68 19.16 -41.53
N ALA A 430 -14.39 18.05 -41.39
CA ALA A 430 -14.03 16.80 -42.05
C ALA A 430 -14.01 16.94 -43.58
N LEU A 431 -14.98 17.64 -44.16
CA LEU A 431 -15.04 17.94 -45.59
C LEU A 431 -13.90 18.86 -46.05
N LEU A 432 -13.45 19.81 -45.24
CA LEU A 432 -12.25 20.61 -45.51
C LEU A 432 -11.01 19.74 -45.64
N VAL A 433 -10.78 18.84 -44.66
CA VAL A 433 -9.64 17.91 -44.67
C VAL A 433 -9.70 16.97 -45.87
N LEU A 434 -10.89 16.45 -46.17
CA LEU A 434 -11.10 15.61 -47.36
C LEU A 434 -10.78 16.36 -48.66
N GLY A 435 -11.20 17.62 -48.75
CA GLY A 435 -10.88 18.50 -49.88
C GLY A 435 -9.38 18.75 -50.00
N GLN A 436 -8.68 18.97 -48.88
CA GLN A 436 -7.23 19.15 -48.87
C GLN A 436 -6.50 17.89 -49.34
N ALA A 437 -6.88 16.70 -48.86
CA ALA A 437 -6.29 15.45 -49.30
C ALA A 437 -6.46 15.21 -50.82
N TYR A 438 -7.62 15.51 -51.38
CA TYR A 438 -7.83 15.45 -52.83
C TYR A 438 -7.03 16.53 -53.59
N PHE A 439 -6.86 17.71 -52.99
CA PHE A 439 -6.06 18.79 -53.58
C PHE A 439 -4.59 18.37 -53.71
N GLU A 440 -4.00 17.80 -52.67
CA GLU A 440 -2.61 17.31 -52.68
C GLU A 440 -2.41 16.22 -53.73
N LEU A 441 -3.39 15.37 -53.98
CA LEU A 441 -3.38 14.39 -55.06
C LEU A 441 -3.67 14.99 -56.44
N GLN A 442 -3.77 16.35 -56.58
CA GLN A 442 -4.12 17.08 -57.78
C GLN A 442 -5.49 16.71 -58.37
N ASN A 443 -6.36 16.08 -57.57
CA ASN A 443 -7.75 15.83 -57.96
C ASN A 443 -8.62 17.07 -57.66
N PHE A 444 -8.42 18.13 -58.41
CA PHE A 444 -9.03 19.44 -58.17
C PHE A 444 -10.56 19.42 -58.23
N GLU A 445 -11.17 18.56 -59.04
CA GLU A 445 -12.62 18.45 -59.12
C GLU A 445 -13.25 17.93 -57.82
N GLU A 446 -12.75 16.84 -57.29
CA GLU A 446 -13.21 16.31 -55.98
C GLU A 446 -12.86 17.28 -54.85
N ALA A 447 -11.67 17.91 -54.87
CA ALA A 447 -11.28 18.90 -53.89
C ALA A 447 -12.29 20.07 -53.82
N LYS A 448 -12.60 20.70 -54.97
CA LYS A 448 -13.58 21.79 -55.08
C LYS A 448 -14.97 21.37 -54.63
N LYS A 449 -15.41 20.15 -54.96
CA LYS A 449 -16.70 19.60 -54.56
C LYS A 449 -16.81 19.54 -53.04
N HIS A 450 -15.78 19.03 -52.34
CA HIS A 450 -15.78 18.93 -50.90
C HIS A 450 -15.63 20.28 -50.21
N PHE A 451 -14.83 21.20 -50.76
CA PHE A 451 -14.73 22.56 -50.25
C PHE A 451 -16.06 23.33 -50.43
N ARG A 452 -16.78 23.18 -51.54
CA ARG A 452 -18.10 23.75 -51.73
C ARG A 452 -19.13 23.22 -50.76
N ALA A 453 -19.04 21.92 -50.40
CA ALA A 453 -19.88 21.33 -49.37
C ALA A 453 -19.56 21.90 -47.98
N ALA A 454 -18.29 22.08 -47.62
CA ALA A 454 -17.86 22.70 -46.39
C ALA A 454 -18.25 24.20 -46.30
N ALA A 455 -18.29 24.92 -47.44
CA ALA A 455 -18.67 26.33 -47.49
C ALA A 455 -20.16 26.60 -47.19
N ARG A 456 -20.98 25.54 -47.07
CA ARG A 456 -22.40 25.65 -46.67
C ARG A 456 -22.56 25.72 -45.13
N ASP A 457 -21.48 25.61 -44.38
CA ASP A 457 -21.51 25.70 -42.91
C ASP A 457 -21.96 27.08 -42.45
N GLU A 458 -22.69 27.13 -41.33
CA GLU A 458 -23.14 28.38 -40.71
C GLU A 458 -21.97 29.12 -40.05
N ASN A 459 -20.92 28.41 -39.65
CA ASN A 459 -19.72 28.99 -39.07
C ASN A 459 -18.94 29.80 -40.08
N LYS A 460 -18.95 31.14 -39.90
CA LYS A 460 -18.30 32.10 -40.79
C LYS A 460 -16.80 31.80 -41.04
N ARG A 461 -16.09 31.26 -40.07
CA ARG A 461 -14.66 30.89 -40.18
C ARG A 461 -14.49 29.72 -41.15
N ILE A 462 -15.24 28.64 -40.96
CA ILE A 462 -15.21 27.46 -41.84
C ILE A 462 -15.57 27.85 -43.26
N LYS A 463 -16.67 28.61 -43.42
CA LYS A 463 -17.11 29.12 -44.72
C LYS A 463 -16.05 29.96 -45.43
N LYS A 464 -15.40 30.89 -44.72
CA LYS A 464 -14.30 31.71 -45.25
C LYS A 464 -13.13 30.83 -45.71
N THR A 465 -12.70 29.88 -44.86
CA THR A 465 -11.60 28.95 -45.16
C THR A 465 -11.93 28.11 -46.39
N ALA A 466 -13.14 27.54 -46.48
CA ALA A 466 -13.56 26.72 -47.61
C ALA A 466 -13.56 27.53 -48.93
N ASN A 467 -14.10 28.75 -48.92
CA ASN A 467 -14.08 29.62 -50.09
C ASN A 467 -12.66 30.02 -50.52
N SER A 468 -11.74 30.21 -49.58
CA SER A 468 -10.33 30.45 -49.91
C SER A 468 -9.69 29.25 -50.59
N TRP A 469 -9.96 28.04 -50.09
CA TRP A 469 -9.50 26.80 -50.71
C TRP A 469 -10.08 26.55 -52.10
N ILE A 470 -11.35 26.90 -52.34
CA ILE A 470 -11.97 26.80 -53.70
C ILE A 470 -11.15 27.64 -54.66
N LYS A 471 -10.93 28.92 -54.33
CA LYS A 471 -10.16 29.84 -55.23
C LYS A 471 -8.72 29.34 -55.43
N TYR A 472 -8.10 28.84 -54.39
CA TYR A 472 -6.74 28.29 -54.47
C TYR A 472 -6.70 27.06 -55.38
N ALA A 473 -7.65 26.15 -55.25
CA ALA A 473 -7.76 24.96 -56.09
C ALA A 473 -8.03 25.30 -57.57
N GLU A 474 -8.87 26.27 -57.84
CA GLU A 474 -9.13 26.78 -59.23
C GLU A 474 -7.85 27.34 -59.84
N ASN A 475 -7.11 28.16 -59.13
CA ASN A 475 -5.85 28.76 -59.63
C ASN A 475 -4.77 27.70 -59.87
N GLU A 476 -4.66 26.75 -58.92
CA GLU A 476 -3.66 25.69 -59.00
C GLU A 476 -3.95 24.70 -60.14
N GLU A 477 -5.20 24.36 -60.36
CA GLU A 477 -5.64 23.58 -61.50
C GLU A 477 -5.22 24.21 -62.84
N VAL A 478 -5.46 25.55 -63.04
CA VAL A 478 -4.99 26.27 -64.18
C VAL A 478 -3.47 26.27 -64.32
N ARG A 479 -2.76 26.45 -63.22
CA ARG A 479 -1.31 26.42 -63.20
C ARG A 479 -0.76 25.03 -63.62
N VAL A 480 -1.30 23.96 -63.09
CA VAL A 480 -0.88 22.58 -63.43
C VAL A 480 -1.20 22.26 -64.90
N LYS A 481 -2.36 22.61 -65.39
CA LYS A 481 -2.73 22.47 -66.83
C LYS A 481 -1.76 23.22 -67.76
N ASN A 482 -1.43 24.47 -67.45
CA ASN A 482 -0.49 25.29 -68.24
C ASN A 482 0.95 24.70 -68.19
N LEU A 483 1.38 24.17 -67.06
CA LEU A 483 2.69 23.46 -66.94
C LEU A 483 2.73 22.21 -67.79
N ALA A 484 1.65 21.42 -67.81
CA ALA A 484 1.54 20.22 -68.63
C ALA A 484 1.66 20.57 -70.11
N LEU A 485 0.85 21.53 -70.57
CA LEU A 485 0.91 22.02 -71.94
C LEU A 485 2.27 22.56 -72.37
N ARG A 486 2.97 23.25 -71.48
CA ARG A 486 4.33 23.74 -71.71
C ARG A 486 5.33 22.55 -71.79
N ARG A 487 5.20 21.55 -70.99
CA ARG A 487 6.05 20.32 -71.03
C ARG A 487 5.85 19.60 -72.38
N ASP A 488 4.60 19.40 -72.81
CA ASP A 488 4.26 18.74 -74.06
C ASP A 488 4.82 19.53 -75.25
N PHE A 489 4.69 20.88 -75.27
CA PHE A 489 5.28 21.71 -76.30
C PHE A 489 6.79 21.58 -76.36
N ILE A 490 7.50 21.58 -75.22
CA ILE A 490 8.96 21.39 -75.15
C ILE A 490 9.36 19.98 -75.62
N GLN A 491 8.61 18.93 -75.29
CA GLN A 491 8.90 17.57 -75.77
C GLN A 491 8.70 17.45 -77.28
N GLN A 492 7.62 17.99 -77.82
CA GLN A 492 7.34 18.02 -79.28
C GLN A 492 8.42 18.81 -80.06
N SER A 493 8.83 19.98 -79.52
CA SER A 493 9.92 20.76 -80.08
C SER A 493 11.25 20.03 -80.15
N LYS A 494 11.62 19.33 -79.03
CA LYS A 494 12.83 18.48 -78.98
C LYS A 494 12.78 17.27 -79.91
N ALA A 495 11.61 16.67 -80.08
CA ALA A 495 11.41 15.58 -81.04
C ALA A 495 11.58 16.03 -82.47
N LYS A 496 11.03 17.19 -82.83
CA LYS A 496 11.20 17.79 -84.17
C LYS A 496 12.63 18.18 -84.49
N SER A 497 13.38 18.70 -83.49
CA SER A 497 14.80 19.06 -83.66
C SER A 497 15.75 17.86 -83.74
N LYS A 498 15.34 16.67 -83.33
CA LYS A 498 16.11 15.45 -83.52
C LYS A 498 15.91 14.75 -84.84
N ASN A 499 14.83 15.08 -85.54
CA ASN A 499 14.44 14.54 -86.84
C ASN A 499 14.73 15.48 -88.01
N SER A 500 15.35 16.63 -87.72
CA SER A 500 15.90 17.59 -88.65
C SER A 500 17.45 17.54 -88.60
#